data_b98b78eb5d3cf1ad17cec1a84ef0a2ae
#
_entry.id   b98b78eb5d3cf1ad17cec1a84ef0a2ae
#
_cell.length_a   1.000
_cell.length_b   1.000
_cell.length_c   1.000
_cell.angle_alpha   90.00
_cell.angle_beta   90.00
_cell.angle_gamma   90.00
#
_symmetry.space_group_name_H-M   'P 1'
#
loop_
_entity.id
_entity.type
_entity.pdbx_description
1 polymer ?
#
loop_
_entity_poly.entity_id
_entity_poly.type
_entity_poly.pdbx_seq_one_letter_code
_entity_poly.pdbx_strand_id
1 'polypeptide(L)'
;MHFSITLMTLIPLLVPIMTTLVKSNKNPLYPHYVKLAIIYALITSTLSMMMFILTDQESMISNWHWVTIQTIKLSLNFKLDLFSMMFTPVALFVTWSIVEFSMWYMNSDPNINQFLKYLLMFLITMLILITANNLLQLFIGWEGMGIMSFLLISWWYGRTEANTAALQAILYNRIGDIGFVLAMAWFFLHSNSWDFQQMFILNPTTNFFPLMSLLLAATGKSAQFGLHPWLPSAMEGPTPVSALLHSSTMVVAGIFLIIRFHPLMENNLLIQTLTLSLGAITTLFTAICALTQNDMKKIVAFSTSSQLGLMTVTVGINQPYLAFLHICTHAFFKAMLFLSAGSIIHNLNNEQDIRKMGGLFKIMPFTASSLIIGNLALMGTPFLTGFYSKDLIIETINTSYTNAWALTTTLVATSLTAMYSSRIMFFTLTGYPRFTTSTLINENNNLLMNPISRLTVGSILAGFLISNCMPPTTYPQMTMPLXLKLTALGVTILGLLMAMELNSLTNNMKLYAPVKIYYFSNMLGFYSTTTHRLNPHLNLTTNQNLTSTLLDLFWLEKSMPKMTMQTQISMATITSIQKGLIKLYFFTFFIPPILTLLLTI
;
A
#
# COMPACT_ATOMS: atom_id res chain seq x y z
N MET A 1 -10.66 -31.38 -5.11
CA MET A 1 -10.61 -31.26 -3.66
C MET A 1 -10.09 -29.87 -3.21
N HIS A 2 -8.88 -29.44 -3.60
CA HIS A 2 -8.33 -28.13 -3.15
C HIS A 2 -9.21 -26.94 -3.52
N PHE A 3 -9.72 -26.90 -4.78
CA PHE A 3 -10.59 -25.80 -5.21
C PHE A 3 -11.93 -25.80 -4.49
N SER A 4 -12.46 -26.97 -4.17
CA SER A 4 -13.72 -27.03 -3.40
C SER A 4 -13.49 -26.48 -1.99
N ILE A 5 -12.34 -26.78 -1.37
CA ILE A 5 -12.03 -26.26 -0.03
C ILE A 5 -11.80 -24.73 -0.08
N THR A 6 -11.13 -24.20 -1.14
CA THR A 6 -10.95 -22.74 -1.27
C THR A 6 -12.27 -22.03 -1.54
N LEU A 7 -13.20 -22.65 -2.27
CA LEU A 7 -14.55 -22.10 -2.39
C LEU A 7 -15.27 -22.09 -1.04
N MET A 8 -15.04 -23.12 -0.21
CA MET A 8 -15.55 -23.15 1.16
C MET A 8 -14.91 -22.10 2.08
N THR A 9 -13.78 -21.50 1.70
CA THR A 9 -13.26 -20.32 2.42
C THR A 9 -13.93 -19.03 1.97
N LEU A 10 -14.25 -18.90 0.66
CA LEU A 10 -14.78 -17.67 0.10
C LEU A 10 -16.30 -17.53 0.33
N ILE A 11 -17.06 -18.62 0.24
CA ILE A 11 -18.52 -18.60 0.37
C ILE A 11 -18.97 -18.05 1.74
N PRO A 12 -18.42 -18.51 2.88
CA PRO A 12 -18.83 -17.97 4.19
C PRO A 12 -18.57 -16.48 4.35
N LEU A 13 -17.55 -15.94 3.67
CA LEU A 13 -17.27 -14.51 3.73
C LEU A 13 -18.29 -13.69 2.93
N LEU A 14 -18.88 -14.29 1.88
CA LEU A 14 -19.92 -13.65 1.06
C LEU A 14 -21.29 -13.66 1.74
N VAL A 15 -21.59 -14.70 2.55
CA VAL A 15 -22.93 -14.89 3.15
C VAL A 15 -23.33 -13.70 4.03
N PRO A 16 -22.50 -13.16 4.95
CA PRO A 16 -22.89 -11.98 5.73
C PRO A 16 -23.21 -10.76 4.86
N ILE A 17 -22.52 -10.60 3.74
CA ILE A 17 -22.77 -9.48 2.82
C ILE A 17 -24.14 -9.66 2.14
N MET A 18 -24.41 -10.86 1.65
CA MET A 18 -25.68 -11.17 0.96
C MET A 18 -26.89 -11.05 1.88
N THR A 19 -26.76 -11.48 3.15
CA THR A 19 -27.86 -11.38 4.12
C THR A 19 -28.24 -9.92 4.41
N THR A 20 -27.30 -8.98 4.34
CA THR A 20 -27.62 -7.56 4.56
C THR A 20 -28.33 -6.91 3.38
N LEU A 21 -28.28 -7.52 2.18
CA LEU A 21 -29.05 -7.03 1.03
C LEU A 21 -30.54 -7.36 1.17
N VAL A 22 -30.86 -8.41 1.91
CA VAL A 22 -32.24 -8.90 2.08
C VAL A 22 -32.90 -8.31 3.34
N LYS A 23 -32.16 -8.14 4.44
CA LYS A 23 -32.70 -7.65 5.72
C LYS A 23 -32.02 -6.35 6.14
N SER A 24 -32.73 -5.51 6.88
CA SER A 24 -32.21 -4.22 7.35
C SER A 24 -30.95 -4.39 8.24
N ASN A 25 -30.04 -3.46 8.12
CA ASN A 25 -28.70 -3.50 8.73
C ASN A 25 -28.67 -3.31 10.27
N LYS A 26 -29.79 -3.36 10.96
CA LYS A 26 -29.85 -3.01 12.39
C LYS A 26 -29.87 -4.22 13.34
N ASN A 27 -29.41 -5.39 12.88
CA ASN A 27 -29.34 -6.57 13.75
C ASN A 27 -28.15 -6.46 14.70
N PRO A 28 -28.36 -6.49 16.04
CA PRO A 28 -27.24 -6.40 16.99
C PRO A 28 -26.35 -7.64 16.99
N LEU A 29 -26.82 -8.77 16.46
CA LEU A 29 -26.04 -10.01 16.37
C LEU A 29 -25.14 -10.08 15.14
N TYR A 30 -25.23 -9.11 14.23
CA TYR A 30 -24.47 -9.11 12.99
C TYR A 30 -22.95 -9.15 13.20
N PRO A 31 -22.35 -8.39 14.15
CA PRO A 31 -20.90 -8.49 14.37
C PRO A 31 -20.44 -9.89 14.79
N HIS A 32 -21.22 -10.57 15.62
CA HIS A 32 -20.90 -11.95 16.01
C HIS A 32 -20.99 -12.91 14.83
N TYR A 33 -21.97 -12.70 13.95
CA TYR A 33 -22.13 -13.50 12.73
C TYR A 33 -20.93 -13.33 11.80
N VAL A 34 -20.47 -12.10 11.59
CA VAL A 34 -19.28 -11.81 10.79
C VAL A 34 -18.04 -12.49 11.39
N LYS A 35 -17.88 -12.40 12.72
CA LYS A 35 -16.77 -13.04 13.43
C LYS A 35 -16.77 -14.56 13.19
N LEU A 36 -17.93 -15.21 13.31
CA LEU A 36 -18.05 -16.66 13.12
C LEU A 36 -17.77 -17.07 11.66
N ALA A 37 -18.19 -16.26 10.70
CA ALA A 37 -17.92 -16.51 9.29
C ALA A 37 -16.41 -16.49 9.00
N ILE A 38 -15.68 -15.55 9.59
CA ILE A 38 -14.22 -15.47 9.43
C ILE A 38 -13.53 -16.65 10.09
N ILE A 39 -13.99 -17.07 11.29
CA ILE A 39 -13.42 -18.24 11.99
C ILE A 39 -13.59 -19.50 11.13
N TYR A 40 -14.78 -19.70 10.57
CA TYR A 40 -15.04 -20.85 9.71
C TYR A 40 -14.13 -20.81 8.46
N ALA A 41 -14.01 -19.64 7.83
CA ALA A 41 -13.13 -19.47 6.68
C ALA A 41 -11.66 -19.74 7.05
N LEU A 42 -11.25 -19.34 8.25
CA LEU A 42 -9.89 -19.61 8.74
C LEU A 42 -9.64 -21.12 8.89
N ILE A 43 -10.57 -21.85 9.51
CA ILE A 43 -10.44 -23.30 9.68
C ILE A 43 -10.32 -24.00 8.33
N THR A 44 -11.18 -23.64 7.38
CA THR A 44 -11.14 -24.25 6.05
C THR A 44 -9.87 -23.88 5.28
N SER A 45 -9.36 -22.63 5.43
CA SER A 45 -8.12 -22.23 4.77
C SER A 45 -6.89 -22.90 5.37
N THR A 46 -6.85 -23.11 6.70
CA THR A 46 -5.73 -23.85 7.31
C THR A 46 -5.74 -25.32 6.88
N LEU A 47 -6.92 -25.93 6.75
CA LEU A 47 -7.04 -27.29 6.20
C LEU A 47 -6.53 -27.37 4.77
N SER A 48 -6.92 -26.39 3.92
CA SER A 48 -6.47 -26.38 2.53
C SER A 48 -4.95 -26.20 2.43
N MET A 49 -4.36 -25.36 3.28
CA MET A 49 -2.92 -25.15 3.34
C MET A 49 -2.20 -26.44 3.77
N MET A 50 -2.69 -27.10 4.81
CA MET A 50 -2.09 -28.37 5.28
C MET A 50 -2.14 -29.45 4.20
N MET A 51 -3.28 -29.57 3.51
CA MET A 51 -3.42 -30.52 2.41
C MET A 51 -2.47 -30.19 1.26
N PHE A 52 -2.30 -28.90 0.94
CA PHE A 52 -1.40 -28.45 -0.12
C PHE A 52 0.07 -28.85 0.18
N ILE A 53 0.49 -28.65 1.43
CA ILE A 53 1.86 -29.00 1.85
C ILE A 53 2.05 -30.53 1.83
N LEU A 54 1.05 -31.29 2.32
CA LEU A 54 1.15 -32.76 2.40
C LEU A 54 1.15 -33.44 1.03
N THR A 55 0.53 -32.81 0.02
CA THR A 55 0.46 -33.38 -1.34
C THR A 55 1.61 -32.91 -2.23
N ASP A 56 2.53 -32.08 -1.73
CA ASP A 56 3.69 -31.56 -2.45
C ASP A 56 3.35 -30.94 -3.82
N GLN A 57 2.22 -30.23 -3.89
CA GLN A 57 1.79 -29.57 -5.11
C GLN A 57 2.54 -28.25 -5.29
N GLU A 58 3.02 -27.98 -6.51
CA GLU A 58 3.67 -26.69 -6.81
C GLU A 58 2.66 -25.60 -7.07
N SER A 59 1.67 -25.88 -7.93
CA SER A 59 0.59 -24.94 -8.22
C SER A 59 -0.57 -25.68 -8.86
N MET A 60 -1.76 -25.17 -8.59
CA MET A 60 -3.00 -25.67 -9.18
C MET A 60 -3.74 -24.50 -9.80
N ILE A 61 -4.25 -24.70 -11.02
CA ILE A 61 -4.92 -23.64 -11.77
C ILE A 61 -6.31 -24.15 -12.15
N SER A 62 -7.34 -23.34 -11.90
CA SER A 62 -8.68 -23.53 -12.42
C SER A 62 -8.99 -22.42 -13.40
N ASN A 63 -9.60 -22.77 -14.52
CA ASN A 63 -9.96 -21.81 -15.55
C ASN A 63 -11.45 -21.97 -15.86
N TRP A 64 -12.24 -20.94 -15.57
CA TRP A 64 -13.67 -20.89 -15.83
C TRP A 64 -13.95 -19.81 -16.86
N HIS A 65 -14.21 -20.21 -18.08
CA HIS A 65 -14.51 -19.29 -19.18
C HIS A 65 -15.77 -18.48 -18.88
N TRP A 66 -15.68 -17.15 -19.04
CA TRP A 66 -16.81 -16.25 -18.82
C TRP A 66 -17.37 -15.76 -20.14
N VAL A 67 -16.57 -15.03 -20.93
CA VAL A 67 -17.03 -14.44 -22.19
C VAL A 67 -15.83 -14.20 -23.12
N THR A 68 -16.04 -14.34 -24.43
CA THR A 68 -15.05 -13.95 -25.43
C THR A 68 -15.52 -12.68 -26.13
N ILE A 69 -14.67 -11.67 -26.15
CA ILE A 69 -14.91 -10.40 -26.84
C ILE A 69 -13.86 -10.30 -27.95
N GLN A 70 -14.30 -10.57 -29.18
CA GLN A 70 -13.39 -10.67 -30.33
C GLN A 70 -12.28 -11.69 -30.06
N THR A 71 -11.02 -11.24 -29.92
CA THR A 71 -9.88 -12.11 -29.69
C THR A 71 -9.59 -12.35 -28.21
N ILE A 72 -10.21 -11.57 -27.30
CA ILE A 72 -9.93 -11.63 -25.86
C ILE A 72 -10.84 -12.67 -25.21
N LYS A 73 -10.24 -13.65 -24.55
CA LYS A 73 -10.96 -14.62 -23.71
C LYS A 73 -10.93 -14.12 -22.27
N LEU A 74 -12.07 -13.70 -21.76
CA LEU A 74 -12.21 -13.31 -20.36
C LEU A 74 -12.62 -14.54 -19.56
N SER A 75 -11.82 -14.88 -18.59
CA SER A 75 -12.04 -16.08 -17.77
C SER A 75 -11.77 -15.75 -16.30
N LEU A 76 -12.45 -16.45 -15.42
CA LEU A 76 -12.17 -16.43 -13.98
C LEU A 76 -11.18 -17.54 -13.71
N ASN A 77 -9.92 -17.15 -13.52
CA ASN A 77 -8.81 -18.08 -13.37
C ASN A 77 -8.25 -17.95 -11.95
N PHE A 78 -8.28 -19.04 -11.21
CA PHE A 78 -7.72 -19.08 -9.87
C PHE A 78 -6.43 -19.89 -9.88
N LYS A 79 -5.39 -19.32 -9.26
CA LYS A 79 -4.10 -19.97 -9.08
C LYS A 79 -3.87 -20.21 -7.61
N LEU A 80 -3.74 -21.47 -7.24
CA LEU A 80 -3.42 -21.90 -5.89
C LEU A 80 -1.97 -22.38 -5.88
N ASP A 81 -1.09 -21.55 -5.38
CA ASP A 81 0.33 -21.85 -5.22
C ASP A 81 0.75 -21.56 -3.78
N LEU A 82 2.02 -21.76 -3.47
CA LEU A 82 2.53 -21.57 -2.12
C LEU A 82 2.17 -20.18 -1.57
N PHE A 83 2.32 -19.13 -2.41
CA PHE A 83 2.05 -17.75 -1.97
C PHE A 83 0.60 -17.57 -1.57
N SER A 84 -0.35 -18.04 -2.41
CA SER A 84 -1.77 -17.89 -2.12
C SER A 84 -2.20 -18.75 -0.93
N MET A 85 -1.71 -20.00 -0.86
CA MET A 85 -2.11 -20.95 0.19
C MET A 85 -1.58 -20.56 1.56
N MET A 86 -0.39 -19.94 1.63
CA MET A 86 0.19 -19.49 2.90
C MET A 86 -0.41 -18.16 3.36
N PHE A 87 -0.68 -17.24 2.44
CA PHE A 87 -1.18 -15.91 2.82
C PHE A 87 -2.63 -15.94 3.26
N THR A 88 -3.48 -16.81 2.67
CA THR A 88 -4.91 -16.81 3.01
C THR A 88 -5.18 -17.07 4.50
N PRO A 89 -4.60 -18.11 5.16
CA PRO A 89 -4.84 -18.28 6.60
C PRO A 89 -4.22 -17.16 7.45
N VAL A 90 -3.07 -16.60 7.02
CA VAL A 90 -2.44 -15.47 7.74
C VAL A 90 -3.40 -14.26 7.71
N ALA A 91 -3.93 -13.91 6.53
CA ALA A 91 -4.86 -12.79 6.38
C ALA A 91 -6.14 -13.01 7.19
N LEU A 92 -6.69 -14.23 7.17
CA LEU A 92 -7.92 -14.55 7.91
C LEU A 92 -7.69 -14.54 9.43
N PHE A 93 -6.54 -14.99 9.90
CA PHE A 93 -6.20 -14.95 11.33
C PHE A 93 -6.10 -13.50 11.83
N VAL A 94 -5.42 -12.67 11.07
CA VAL A 94 -5.27 -11.25 11.41
C VAL A 94 -6.62 -10.54 11.35
N THR A 95 -7.45 -10.80 10.31
CA THR A 95 -8.77 -10.16 10.20
C THR A 95 -9.73 -10.62 11.30
N TRP A 96 -9.66 -11.89 11.74
CA TRP A 96 -10.42 -12.36 12.88
C TRP A 96 -10.13 -11.50 14.11
N SER A 97 -8.85 -11.28 14.40
CA SER A 97 -8.43 -10.48 15.56
C SER A 97 -8.90 -9.02 15.41
N ILE A 98 -8.76 -8.44 14.20
CA ILE A 98 -9.14 -7.05 13.96
C ILE A 98 -10.67 -6.85 14.08
N VAL A 99 -11.47 -7.80 13.55
CA VAL A 99 -12.93 -7.72 13.63
C VAL A 99 -13.40 -7.83 15.10
N GLU A 100 -12.82 -8.74 15.86
CA GLU A 100 -13.16 -8.87 17.29
C GLU A 100 -12.79 -7.60 18.07
N PHE A 101 -11.60 -7.04 17.81
CA PHE A 101 -11.18 -5.76 18.42
C PHE A 101 -12.11 -4.61 18.02
N SER A 102 -12.56 -4.58 16.75
CA SER A 102 -13.43 -3.51 16.27
C SER A 102 -14.80 -3.50 16.96
N MET A 103 -15.28 -4.66 17.44
CA MET A 103 -16.52 -4.73 18.22
C MET A 103 -16.40 -3.96 19.54
N TRP A 104 -15.20 -3.91 20.12
CA TRP A 104 -14.94 -3.10 21.31
C TRP A 104 -14.68 -1.64 20.95
N TYR A 105 -13.79 -1.40 19.94
CA TYR A 105 -13.33 -0.04 19.59
C TYR A 105 -14.45 0.83 19.02
N MET A 106 -15.32 0.25 18.18
CA MET A 106 -16.41 0.97 17.50
C MET A 106 -17.77 0.77 18.18
N ASN A 107 -17.78 0.42 19.46
CA ASN A 107 -19.03 0.11 20.18
C ASN A 107 -20.00 1.29 20.22
N SER A 108 -19.48 2.52 20.24
CA SER A 108 -20.31 3.73 20.28
C SER A 108 -20.85 4.15 18.91
N ASP A 109 -20.36 3.56 17.82
CA ASP A 109 -20.77 3.93 16.46
C ASP A 109 -22.09 3.27 16.08
N PRO A 110 -23.09 4.05 15.60
CA PRO A 110 -24.39 3.47 15.24
C PRO A 110 -24.33 2.58 14.01
N ASN A 111 -23.34 2.74 13.14
CA ASN A 111 -23.23 2.05 11.85
C ASN A 111 -22.15 0.97 11.84
N ILE A 112 -21.93 0.30 13.01
CA ILE A 112 -20.89 -0.73 13.14
C ILE A 112 -21.11 -1.89 12.14
N ASN A 113 -22.35 -2.22 11.83
CA ASN A 113 -22.67 -3.31 10.89
C ASN A 113 -22.18 -2.98 9.48
N GLN A 114 -22.34 -1.73 9.03
CA GLN A 114 -21.84 -1.27 7.75
C GLN A 114 -20.31 -1.26 7.74
N PHE A 115 -19.69 -0.86 8.85
CA PHE A 115 -18.23 -0.86 8.99
C PHE A 115 -17.67 -2.28 8.81
N LEU A 116 -18.26 -3.26 9.48
CA LEU A 116 -17.81 -4.66 9.38
C LEU A 116 -18.04 -5.23 7.97
N LYS A 117 -19.13 -4.82 7.32
CA LYS A 117 -19.39 -5.20 5.93
C LYS A 117 -18.29 -4.70 4.99
N TYR A 118 -17.85 -3.45 5.18
CA TYR A 118 -16.77 -2.89 4.37
C TYR A 118 -15.43 -3.61 4.63
N LEU A 119 -15.15 -3.99 5.88
CA LEU A 119 -13.96 -4.77 6.21
C LEU A 119 -13.99 -6.15 5.53
N LEU A 120 -15.17 -6.81 5.50
CA LEU A 120 -15.33 -8.08 4.79
C LEU A 120 -15.13 -7.93 3.28
N MET A 121 -15.73 -6.90 2.68
CA MET A 121 -15.58 -6.65 1.23
C MET A 121 -14.11 -6.40 0.89
N PHE A 122 -13.41 -5.65 1.73
CA PHE A 122 -11.97 -5.42 1.57
C PHE A 122 -11.19 -6.74 1.61
N LEU A 123 -11.50 -7.62 2.57
CA LEU A 123 -10.84 -8.91 2.71
C LEU A 123 -11.08 -9.77 1.44
N ILE A 124 -12.30 -9.79 0.93
CA ILE A 124 -12.64 -10.56 -0.27
C ILE A 124 -11.85 -10.05 -1.49
N THR A 125 -11.76 -8.72 -1.68
CA THR A 125 -11.00 -8.16 -2.81
C THR A 125 -9.52 -8.52 -2.70
N MET A 126 -8.96 -8.58 -1.49
CA MET A 126 -7.57 -9.01 -1.28
C MET A 126 -7.39 -10.48 -1.65
N LEU A 127 -8.33 -11.35 -1.24
CA LEU A 127 -8.27 -12.78 -1.58
C LEU A 127 -8.39 -13.00 -3.09
N ILE A 128 -9.24 -12.23 -3.78
CA ILE A 128 -9.37 -12.28 -5.24
C ILE A 128 -8.03 -11.91 -5.90
N LEU A 129 -7.35 -10.88 -5.39
CA LEU A 129 -6.06 -10.44 -5.92
C LEU A 129 -5.00 -11.53 -5.78
N ILE A 130 -4.91 -12.14 -4.59
CA ILE A 130 -3.86 -13.12 -4.31
C ILE A 130 -4.04 -14.39 -5.14
N THR A 131 -5.28 -14.84 -5.32
CA THR A 131 -5.58 -16.07 -6.06
C THR A 131 -5.72 -15.84 -7.57
N ALA A 132 -5.59 -14.62 -8.06
CA ALA A 132 -5.74 -14.31 -9.47
C ALA A 132 -4.68 -14.98 -10.33
N ASN A 133 -5.09 -15.55 -11.47
CA ASN A 133 -4.20 -16.14 -12.47
C ASN A 133 -4.17 -15.33 -13.77
N ASN A 134 -4.91 -14.24 -13.84
CA ASN A 134 -4.86 -13.34 -14.99
C ASN A 134 -4.81 -11.89 -14.52
N LEU A 135 -4.35 -11.00 -15.42
CA LEU A 135 -4.18 -9.58 -15.12
C LEU A 135 -5.52 -8.88 -14.85
N LEU A 136 -6.59 -9.28 -15.55
CA LEU A 136 -7.88 -8.64 -15.37
C LEU A 136 -8.43 -8.90 -13.95
N GLN A 137 -8.40 -10.16 -13.51
CA GLN A 137 -8.88 -10.53 -12.17
C GLN A 137 -8.01 -9.88 -11.08
N LEU A 138 -6.70 -9.82 -11.31
CA LEU A 138 -5.79 -9.12 -10.40
C LEU A 138 -6.14 -7.64 -10.31
N PHE A 139 -6.46 -7.00 -11.46
CA PHE A 139 -6.84 -5.59 -11.50
C PHE A 139 -8.18 -5.34 -10.79
N ILE A 140 -9.15 -6.28 -10.92
CA ILE A 140 -10.43 -6.17 -10.20
C ILE A 140 -10.19 -6.15 -8.68
N GLY A 141 -9.34 -7.06 -8.18
CA GLY A 141 -8.97 -7.06 -6.76
C GLY A 141 -8.21 -5.80 -6.36
N TRP A 142 -7.32 -5.35 -7.22
CA TRP A 142 -6.48 -4.16 -7.03
C TRP A 142 -7.34 -2.89 -6.89
N GLU A 143 -8.27 -2.66 -7.82
CA GLU A 143 -9.18 -1.52 -7.77
C GLU A 143 -10.18 -1.63 -6.61
N GLY A 144 -10.67 -2.86 -6.37
CA GLY A 144 -11.61 -3.10 -5.27
C GLY A 144 -11.02 -2.69 -3.92
N MET A 145 -9.75 -3.03 -3.67
CA MET A 145 -9.07 -2.59 -2.45
C MET A 145 -8.97 -1.07 -2.38
N GLY A 146 -8.70 -0.41 -3.52
CA GLY A 146 -8.61 1.04 -3.58
C GLY A 146 -9.91 1.72 -3.19
N ILE A 147 -11.03 1.24 -3.74
CA ILE A 147 -12.36 1.77 -3.44
C ILE A 147 -12.70 1.56 -1.96
N MET A 148 -12.48 0.34 -1.45
CA MET A 148 -12.80 0.03 -0.06
C MET A 148 -11.93 0.82 0.91
N SER A 149 -10.66 1.09 0.56
CA SER A 149 -9.79 1.89 1.41
C SER A 149 -10.31 3.34 1.53
N PHE A 150 -10.79 3.91 0.42
CA PHE A 150 -11.38 5.25 0.43
C PHE A 150 -12.56 5.31 1.40
N LEU A 151 -13.50 4.35 1.29
CA LEU A 151 -14.70 4.31 2.13
C LEU A 151 -14.36 4.12 3.62
N LEU A 152 -13.29 3.38 3.91
CA LEU A 152 -12.89 3.11 5.29
C LEU A 152 -12.04 4.24 5.90
N ILE A 153 -11.21 4.93 5.12
CA ILE A 153 -10.43 6.08 5.62
C ILE A 153 -11.38 7.24 5.91
N SER A 154 -12.34 7.50 5.02
CA SER A 154 -13.32 8.59 5.19
C SER A 154 -14.48 8.21 6.12
N TRP A 155 -14.34 7.15 6.94
CA TRP A 155 -15.43 6.66 7.80
C TRP A 155 -16.03 7.78 8.65
N TRP A 156 -15.18 8.62 9.26
CA TRP A 156 -15.62 9.79 10.02
C TRP A 156 -15.71 11.01 9.08
N TYR A 157 -16.68 10.97 8.17
CA TYR A 157 -16.83 11.95 7.09
C TYR A 157 -17.08 13.39 7.58
N GLY A 158 -17.43 13.57 8.86
CA GLY A 158 -17.53 14.90 9.46
C GLY A 158 -16.19 15.59 9.69
N ARG A 159 -15.07 14.84 9.62
CA ARG A 159 -13.71 15.40 9.76
C ARG A 159 -13.14 15.71 8.39
N THR A 160 -12.82 16.99 8.15
CA THR A 160 -12.24 17.42 6.86
C THR A 160 -10.90 16.73 6.59
N GLU A 161 -10.09 16.52 7.65
CA GLU A 161 -8.79 15.87 7.53
C GLU A 161 -8.92 14.42 7.05
N ALA A 162 -9.93 13.69 7.51
CA ALA A 162 -10.17 12.31 7.06
C ALA A 162 -10.58 12.27 5.59
N ASN A 163 -11.40 13.23 5.14
CA ASN A 163 -11.83 13.31 3.74
C ASN A 163 -10.67 13.67 2.82
N THR A 164 -9.83 14.63 3.21
CA THR A 164 -8.65 14.99 2.39
C THR A 164 -7.65 13.84 2.34
N ALA A 165 -7.47 13.10 3.45
CA ALA A 165 -6.60 11.93 3.49
C ALA A 165 -7.10 10.82 2.55
N ALA A 166 -8.42 10.59 2.53
CA ALA A 166 -9.01 9.60 1.64
C ALA A 166 -8.83 9.98 0.16
N LEU A 167 -9.02 11.27 -0.16
CA LEU A 167 -8.78 11.76 -1.52
C LEU A 167 -7.31 11.63 -1.93
N GLN A 168 -6.37 11.95 -1.02
CA GLN A 168 -4.94 11.75 -1.28
C GLN A 168 -4.63 10.28 -1.57
N ALA A 169 -5.22 9.36 -0.81
CA ALA A 169 -5.00 7.93 -1.01
C ALA A 169 -5.44 7.50 -2.41
N ILE A 170 -6.61 7.98 -2.87
CA ILE A 170 -7.09 7.65 -4.23
C ILE A 170 -6.13 8.22 -5.28
N LEU A 171 -5.79 9.52 -5.18
CA LEU A 171 -4.99 10.20 -6.21
C LEU A 171 -3.62 9.53 -6.38
N TYR A 172 -2.93 9.24 -5.26
CA TYR A 172 -1.62 8.58 -5.33
C TYR A 172 -1.71 7.15 -5.88
N ASN A 173 -2.76 6.41 -5.49
CA ASN A 173 -2.97 5.06 -6.02
C ASN A 173 -3.30 5.10 -7.52
N ARG A 174 -4.06 6.12 -7.98
CA ARG A 174 -4.36 6.27 -9.42
C ARG A 174 -3.12 6.55 -10.26
N ILE A 175 -2.13 7.24 -9.70
CA ILE A 175 -0.84 7.41 -10.39
C ILE A 175 -0.19 6.03 -10.62
N GLY A 176 -0.24 5.17 -9.60
CA GLY A 176 0.20 3.78 -9.76
C GLY A 176 -0.61 3.00 -10.78
N ASP A 177 -1.95 3.22 -10.80
CA ASP A 177 -2.84 2.50 -11.72
C ASP A 177 -2.55 2.82 -13.19
N ILE A 178 -2.02 4.01 -13.49
CA ILE A 178 -1.55 4.35 -14.84
C ILE A 178 -0.52 3.31 -15.30
N GLY A 179 0.46 3.02 -14.44
CA GLY A 179 1.46 2.00 -14.74
C GLY A 179 0.86 0.62 -14.94
N PHE A 180 -0.12 0.24 -14.13
CA PHE A 180 -0.76 -1.07 -14.23
C PHE A 180 -1.49 -1.22 -15.58
N VAL A 181 -2.27 -0.20 -15.99
CA VAL A 181 -3.02 -0.23 -17.25
C VAL A 181 -2.06 -0.25 -18.45
N LEU A 182 -0.95 0.50 -18.38
CA LEU A 182 0.06 0.47 -19.44
C LEU A 182 0.68 -0.93 -19.58
N ALA A 183 0.95 -1.60 -18.45
CA ALA A 183 1.45 -2.99 -18.49
C ALA A 183 0.42 -3.93 -19.11
N MET A 184 -0.86 -3.81 -18.72
CA MET A 184 -1.95 -4.63 -19.28
C MET A 184 -2.05 -4.46 -20.80
N ALA A 185 -1.99 -3.22 -21.28
CA ALA A 185 -2.05 -2.90 -22.71
C ALA A 185 -0.86 -3.51 -23.45
N TRP A 186 0.35 -3.37 -22.90
CA TRP A 186 1.55 -3.92 -23.52
C TRP A 186 1.49 -5.44 -23.63
N PHE A 187 1.13 -6.12 -22.54
CA PHE A 187 1.03 -7.58 -22.57
C PHE A 187 -0.04 -8.05 -23.53
N PHE A 188 -1.16 -7.34 -23.63
CA PHE A 188 -2.21 -7.70 -24.59
C PHE A 188 -1.70 -7.58 -26.03
N LEU A 189 -0.98 -6.49 -26.35
CA LEU A 189 -0.46 -6.26 -27.71
C LEU A 189 0.56 -7.32 -28.15
N HIS A 190 1.34 -7.86 -27.21
CA HIS A 190 2.44 -8.76 -27.53
C HIS A 190 2.11 -10.24 -27.34
N SER A 191 1.21 -10.59 -26.40
CA SER A 191 0.87 -11.98 -26.12
C SER A 191 -0.59 -12.34 -26.45
N ASN A 192 -1.43 -11.35 -26.79
CA ASN A 192 -2.86 -11.49 -27.07
C ASN A 192 -3.63 -12.18 -25.94
N SER A 193 -3.10 -12.12 -24.70
CA SER A 193 -3.71 -12.75 -23.54
C SER A 193 -3.28 -12.06 -22.26
N TRP A 194 -4.10 -12.22 -21.22
CA TRP A 194 -3.78 -11.73 -19.89
C TRP A 194 -3.50 -12.86 -18.91
N ASP A 195 -3.46 -14.12 -19.37
CA ASP A 195 -3.17 -15.28 -18.52
C ASP A 195 -1.66 -15.34 -18.22
N PHE A 196 -1.30 -15.55 -16.95
CA PHE A 196 0.09 -15.52 -16.50
C PHE A 196 0.95 -16.55 -17.22
N GLN A 197 0.44 -17.77 -17.43
CA GLN A 197 1.19 -18.82 -18.10
C GLN A 197 1.62 -18.41 -19.51
N GLN A 198 0.67 -17.86 -20.27
CA GLN A 198 0.98 -17.42 -21.65
C GLN A 198 1.93 -16.25 -21.65
N MET A 199 1.74 -15.28 -20.74
CA MET A 199 2.64 -14.11 -20.66
C MET A 199 4.08 -14.51 -20.32
N PHE A 200 4.27 -15.46 -19.39
CA PHE A 200 5.59 -15.88 -18.95
C PHE A 200 6.30 -16.72 -20.00
N ILE A 201 5.57 -17.52 -20.78
CA ILE A 201 6.15 -18.35 -21.86
C ILE A 201 6.49 -17.49 -23.09
N LEU A 202 5.58 -16.61 -23.50
CA LEU A 202 5.73 -15.84 -24.72
C LEU A 202 6.69 -14.66 -24.59
N ASN A 203 6.99 -14.21 -23.37
CA ASN A 203 7.87 -13.07 -23.11
C ASN A 203 9.03 -13.45 -22.19
N PRO A 204 9.86 -14.45 -22.58
CA PRO A 204 10.97 -14.87 -21.71
C PRO A 204 12.08 -13.82 -21.60
N THR A 205 12.27 -13.02 -22.64
CA THR A 205 13.22 -11.90 -22.66
C THR A 205 12.41 -10.61 -22.59
N THR A 206 12.29 -10.07 -21.42
CA THR A 206 11.36 -8.97 -21.20
C THR A 206 11.91 -7.63 -21.65
N ASN A 207 11.10 -6.92 -22.37
CA ASN A 207 11.33 -5.52 -22.62
C ASN A 207 11.22 -4.73 -21.32
N PHE A 208 12.01 -3.68 -21.21
CA PHE A 208 12.08 -2.82 -20.05
C PHE A 208 10.73 -2.15 -19.72
N PHE A 209 9.96 -1.79 -20.76
CA PHE A 209 8.77 -0.94 -20.61
C PHE A 209 7.66 -1.55 -19.73
N PRO A 210 7.18 -2.81 -19.95
CA PRO A 210 6.11 -3.34 -19.11
C PRO A 210 6.55 -3.56 -17.66
N LEU A 211 7.82 -3.89 -17.43
CA LEU A 211 8.34 -4.08 -16.08
C LEU A 211 8.44 -2.75 -15.34
N MET A 212 8.85 -1.67 -16.01
CA MET A 212 8.85 -0.32 -15.43
C MET A 212 7.43 0.12 -15.07
N SER A 213 6.47 -0.16 -15.93
CA SER A 213 5.07 0.22 -15.66
C SER A 213 4.50 -0.58 -14.49
N LEU A 214 4.84 -1.88 -14.35
CA LEU A 214 4.46 -2.67 -13.17
C LEU A 214 5.15 -2.15 -11.90
N LEU A 215 6.40 -1.72 -12.01
CA LEU A 215 7.12 -1.13 -10.88
C LEU A 215 6.44 0.16 -10.42
N LEU A 216 6.01 1.01 -11.38
CA LEU A 216 5.26 2.22 -11.05
C LEU A 216 3.95 1.88 -10.30
N ALA A 217 3.22 0.85 -10.76
CA ALA A 217 2.01 0.39 -10.09
C ALA A 217 2.31 -0.03 -8.64
N ALA A 218 3.38 -0.79 -8.46
CA ALA A 218 3.80 -1.26 -7.14
C ALA A 218 4.20 -0.11 -6.21
N THR A 219 4.90 0.92 -6.72
CA THR A 219 5.32 2.07 -5.91
C THR A 219 4.12 2.87 -5.40
N GLY A 220 3.05 2.95 -6.19
CA GLY A 220 1.82 3.62 -5.77
C GLY A 220 1.17 2.96 -4.57
N LYS A 221 0.86 1.66 -4.67
CA LYS A 221 0.18 0.92 -3.60
C LYS A 221 1.08 0.72 -2.37
N SER A 222 2.37 0.43 -2.57
CA SER A 222 3.27 0.16 -1.44
C SER A 222 3.88 1.43 -0.84
N ALA A 223 3.44 2.61 -1.27
CA ALA A 223 3.87 3.91 -0.72
C ALA A 223 5.39 4.04 -0.70
N GLN A 224 6.04 3.73 -1.83
CA GLN A 224 7.49 3.89 -1.99
C GLN A 224 7.82 5.37 -2.18
N PHE A 225 9.10 5.70 -2.09
CA PHE A 225 9.56 7.09 -2.20
C PHE A 225 9.03 7.74 -3.49
N GLY A 226 8.49 8.94 -3.35
CA GLY A 226 7.82 9.68 -4.42
C GLY A 226 6.30 9.61 -4.33
N LEU A 227 5.74 8.44 -3.95
CA LEU A 227 4.30 8.24 -3.80
C LEU A 227 3.92 7.87 -2.35
N HIS A 228 4.75 8.27 -1.38
CA HIS A 228 4.63 7.87 0.02
C HIS A 228 3.65 8.70 0.87
N PRO A 229 3.29 9.97 0.57
CA PRO A 229 2.61 10.82 1.56
C PRO A 229 1.19 10.37 1.93
N TRP A 230 0.54 9.56 1.10
CA TRP A 230 -0.84 9.12 1.37
C TRP A 230 -0.93 8.17 2.57
N LEU A 231 0.13 7.39 2.84
CA LEU A 231 0.09 6.37 3.89
C LEU A 231 0.01 6.99 5.31
N PRO A 232 0.89 7.95 5.68
CA PRO A 232 0.73 8.60 7.00
C PRO A 232 -0.53 9.48 7.10
N SER A 233 -0.99 10.08 6.02
CA SER A 233 -2.25 10.86 6.06
C SER A 233 -3.46 9.94 6.29
N ALA A 234 -3.43 8.71 5.76
CA ALA A 234 -4.50 7.72 5.93
C ALA A 234 -4.69 7.28 7.40
N MET A 235 -3.76 7.62 8.31
CA MET A 235 -3.89 7.30 9.74
C MET A 235 -4.99 8.09 10.44
N GLU A 236 -5.64 9.04 9.76
CA GLU A 236 -6.78 9.76 10.32
C GLU A 236 -8.03 8.87 10.48
N GLY A 237 -8.05 7.72 9.82
CA GLY A 237 -9.12 6.74 9.96
C GLY A 237 -9.08 5.98 11.29
N PRO A 238 -10.12 5.14 11.57
CA PRO A 238 -10.15 4.31 12.77
C PRO A 238 -8.98 3.32 12.87
N THR A 239 -8.55 2.99 14.10
CA THR A 239 -7.39 2.08 14.29
C THR A 239 -7.60 0.67 13.73
N PRO A 240 -8.80 0.05 13.74
CA PRO A 240 -8.97 -1.24 13.06
C PRO A 240 -8.71 -1.16 11.55
N VAL A 241 -9.03 -0.01 10.94
CA VAL A 241 -8.75 0.22 9.52
C VAL A 241 -7.24 0.29 9.29
N SER A 242 -6.52 1.07 10.11
CA SER A 242 -5.05 1.15 9.96
C SER A 242 -4.38 -0.20 10.21
N ALA A 243 -4.91 -1.00 11.15
CA ALA A 243 -4.37 -2.33 11.42
C ALA A 243 -4.58 -3.29 10.25
N LEU A 244 -5.70 -3.20 9.52
CA LEU A 244 -5.97 -4.12 8.41
C LEU A 244 -5.40 -3.61 7.09
N LEU A 245 -5.77 -2.39 6.67
CA LEU A 245 -5.40 -1.86 5.36
C LEU A 245 -3.91 -1.57 5.26
N HIS A 246 -3.39 -0.78 6.22
CA HIS A 246 -2.08 -0.15 6.06
C HIS A 246 -0.94 -0.97 6.66
N SER A 247 -1.23 -2.00 7.45
CA SER A 247 -0.18 -2.86 7.99
C SER A 247 -0.05 -4.21 7.29
N SER A 248 -1.18 -4.90 7.04
CA SER A 248 -1.11 -6.32 6.70
C SER A 248 -1.55 -6.67 5.28
N THR A 249 -2.31 -5.81 4.58
CA THR A 249 -2.94 -6.27 3.32
C THR A 249 -2.77 -5.30 2.15
N MET A 250 -3.34 -4.09 2.19
CA MET A 250 -3.41 -3.22 1.01
C MET A 250 -2.04 -2.80 0.48
N VAL A 251 -1.18 -2.35 1.39
CA VAL A 251 0.13 -1.79 0.99
C VAL A 251 1.06 -2.91 0.52
N VAL A 252 0.87 -4.11 1.05
CA VAL A 252 1.63 -5.31 0.67
C VAL A 252 1.29 -5.77 -0.75
N ALA A 253 0.08 -5.43 -1.26
CA ALA A 253 -0.35 -5.83 -2.61
C ALA A 253 0.61 -5.33 -3.70
N GLY A 254 1.23 -4.15 -3.51
CA GLY A 254 2.23 -3.66 -4.47
C GLY A 254 3.45 -4.56 -4.56
N ILE A 255 3.96 -5.01 -3.41
CA ILE A 255 5.11 -5.91 -3.37
C ILE A 255 4.71 -7.31 -3.88
N PHE A 256 3.51 -7.76 -3.55
CA PHE A 256 2.99 -9.04 -4.05
C PHE A 256 2.91 -9.04 -5.57
N LEU A 257 2.54 -7.91 -6.19
CA LEU A 257 2.55 -7.77 -7.65
C LEU A 257 3.94 -8.03 -8.21
N ILE A 258 4.99 -7.43 -7.62
CA ILE A 258 6.37 -7.62 -8.08
C ILE A 258 6.79 -9.08 -7.86
N ILE A 259 6.40 -9.70 -6.75
CA ILE A 259 6.70 -11.12 -6.49
C ILE A 259 6.04 -12.01 -7.57
N ARG A 260 4.78 -11.72 -7.94
CA ARG A 260 4.07 -12.48 -8.99
C ARG A 260 4.76 -12.37 -10.35
N PHE A 261 5.33 -11.19 -10.67
CA PHE A 261 6.00 -10.95 -11.94
C PHE A 261 7.52 -11.14 -11.88
N HIS A 262 8.03 -11.71 -10.77
CA HIS A 262 9.46 -11.97 -10.60
C HIS A 262 10.05 -12.83 -11.73
N PRO A 263 9.36 -13.88 -12.26
CA PRO A 263 9.96 -14.66 -13.35
C PRO A 263 10.31 -13.84 -14.60
N LEU A 264 9.63 -12.72 -14.83
CA LEU A 264 9.98 -11.81 -15.92
C LEU A 264 11.08 -10.81 -15.55
N MET A 265 11.27 -10.57 -14.22
CA MET A 265 12.22 -9.58 -13.73
C MET A 265 13.60 -10.15 -13.44
N GLU A 266 13.71 -11.46 -13.20
CA GLU A 266 14.95 -12.09 -12.70
C GLU A 266 16.12 -11.97 -13.65
N ASN A 267 15.87 -11.79 -14.96
CA ASN A 267 16.91 -11.68 -15.96
C ASN A 267 17.16 -10.23 -16.42
N ASN A 268 16.50 -9.25 -15.80
CA ASN A 268 16.62 -7.84 -16.19
C ASN A 268 17.33 -7.05 -15.10
N LEU A 269 18.65 -6.87 -15.26
CA LEU A 269 19.50 -6.20 -14.26
C LEU A 269 19.05 -4.77 -13.98
N LEU A 270 18.54 -4.06 -15.00
CA LEU A 270 18.13 -2.66 -14.83
C LEU A 270 16.92 -2.55 -13.90
N ILE A 271 15.92 -3.44 -14.07
CA ILE A 271 14.75 -3.46 -13.19
C ILE A 271 15.15 -3.85 -11.76
N GLN A 272 16.04 -4.84 -11.62
CA GLN A 272 16.55 -5.25 -10.31
C GLN A 272 17.24 -4.10 -9.58
N THR A 273 18.12 -3.36 -10.28
CA THR A 273 18.81 -2.22 -9.65
C THR A 273 17.83 -1.10 -9.31
N LEU A 274 16.80 -0.88 -10.12
CA LEU A 274 15.77 0.13 -9.83
C LEU A 274 14.91 -0.28 -8.62
N THR A 275 14.47 -1.53 -8.54
CA THR A 275 13.70 -2.01 -7.39
C THR A 275 14.55 -1.93 -6.11
N LEU A 276 15.82 -2.31 -6.21
CA LEU A 276 16.74 -2.27 -5.08
C LEU A 276 16.99 -0.83 -4.61
N SER A 277 17.25 0.10 -5.54
CA SER A 277 17.53 1.49 -5.20
C SER A 277 16.30 2.19 -4.60
N LEU A 278 15.11 1.95 -5.18
CA LEU A 278 13.86 2.50 -4.65
C LEU A 278 13.61 1.98 -3.23
N GLY A 279 13.80 0.68 -3.02
CA GLY A 279 13.62 0.08 -1.69
C GLY A 279 14.59 0.65 -0.67
N ALA A 280 15.88 0.81 -1.05
CA ALA A 280 16.90 1.33 -0.14
C ALA A 280 16.62 2.79 0.25
N ILE A 281 16.21 3.62 -0.71
CA ILE A 281 15.86 5.01 -0.43
C ILE A 281 14.62 5.09 0.47
N THR A 282 13.59 4.28 0.19
CA THR A 282 12.37 4.29 1.00
C THR A 282 12.63 3.83 2.43
N THR A 283 13.44 2.79 2.64
CA THR A 283 13.76 2.32 4.00
C THR A 283 14.43 3.40 4.82
N LEU A 284 15.43 4.06 4.27
CA LEU A 284 16.18 5.09 4.99
C LEU A 284 15.31 6.32 5.25
N PHE A 285 14.65 6.84 4.21
CA PHE A 285 13.86 8.07 4.32
C PHE A 285 12.73 7.92 5.33
N THR A 286 11.95 6.82 5.23
CA THR A 286 10.82 6.62 6.13
C THR A 286 11.25 6.30 7.57
N ALA A 287 12.42 5.69 7.77
CA ALA A 287 12.97 5.48 9.11
C ALA A 287 13.35 6.83 9.76
N ILE A 288 13.91 7.74 8.99
CA ILE A 288 14.22 9.10 9.48
C ILE A 288 12.90 9.84 9.80
N CYS A 289 11.89 9.72 8.95
CA CYS A 289 10.57 10.31 9.21
C CYS A 289 9.94 9.75 10.49
N ALA A 290 10.07 8.44 10.75
CA ALA A 290 9.54 7.80 11.94
C ALA A 290 10.16 8.39 13.24
N LEU A 291 11.44 8.76 13.20
CA LEU A 291 12.13 9.36 14.35
C LEU A 291 11.60 10.76 14.68
N THR A 292 11.16 11.52 13.69
CA THR A 292 10.75 12.91 13.89
C THR A 292 9.28 13.07 14.23
N GLN A 293 8.44 12.04 13.99
CA GLN A 293 6.99 12.10 14.29
C GLN A 293 6.74 11.92 15.78
N ASN A 294 5.66 12.56 16.27
CA ASN A 294 5.24 12.47 17.67
C ASN A 294 3.93 11.68 17.83
N ASP A 295 3.15 11.50 16.76
CA ASP A 295 1.91 10.74 16.79
C ASP A 295 2.21 9.24 16.71
N MET A 296 1.68 8.47 17.68
CA MET A 296 1.92 7.02 17.78
C MET A 296 1.51 6.29 16.50
N LYS A 297 0.31 6.60 15.95
CA LYS A 297 -0.16 5.98 14.71
C LYS A 297 0.78 6.27 13.53
N LYS A 298 1.25 7.53 13.42
CA LYS A 298 2.13 7.93 12.32
C LYS A 298 3.50 7.26 12.42
N ILE A 299 4.03 7.10 13.66
CA ILE A 299 5.30 6.39 13.86
C ILE A 299 5.17 4.93 13.38
N VAL A 300 4.07 4.24 13.79
CA VAL A 300 3.84 2.85 13.38
C VAL A 300 3.61 2.78 11.85
N ALA A 301 2.98 3.80 11.24
CA ALA A 301 2.80 3.86 9.79
C ALA A 301 4.13 4.02 9.04
N PHE A 302 5.01 4.90 9.51
CA PHE A 302 6.34 5.05 8.89
C PHE A 302 7.20 3.80 9.09
N SER A 303 7.01 3.11 10.21
CA SER A 303 7.69 1.83 10.39
C SER A 303 7.14 0.75 9.47
N THR A 304 5.84 0.81 9.02
CA THR A 304 5.37 -0.09 7.97
C THR A 304 6.02 0.25 6.62
N SER A 305 6.08 1.53 6.25
CA SER A 305 6.69 1.92 4.97
C SER A 305 8.18 1.57 4.92
N SER A 306 8.92 1.64 6.05
CA SER A 306 10.32 1.22 6.06
C SER A 306 10.47 -0.29 5.87
N GLN A 307 9.56 -1.09 6.43
CA GLN A 307 9.58 -2.54 6.21
C GLN A 307 9.17 -2.90 4.77
N LEU A 308 8.26 -2.14 4.17
CA LEU A 308 7.90 -2.33 2.76
C LEU A 308 9.09 -2.01 1.84
N GLY A 309 9.86 -0.98 2.18
CA GLY A 309 11.11 -0.69 1.47
C GLY A 309 12.09 -1.86 1.57
N LEU A 310 12.21 -2.47 2.77
CA LEU A 310 13.05 -3.65 2.96
C LEU A 310 12.58 -4.82 2.08
N MET A 311 11.26 -5.03 1.98
CA MET A 311 10.71 -6.06 1.10
C MET A 311 11.02 -5.82 -0.37
N THR A 312 10.97 -4.54 -0.84
CA THR A 312 11.32 -4.23 -2.22
C THR A 312 12.83 -4.43 -2.48
N VAL A 313 13.68 -4.15 -1.48
CA VAL A 313 15.12 -4.47 -1.55
C VAL A 313 15.32 -5.98 -1.76
N THR A 314 14.59 -6.82 -1.01
CA THR A 314 14.73 -8.28 -1.13
C THR A 314 14.32 -8.78 -2.51
N VAL A 315 13.25 -8.24 -3.09
CA VAL A 315 12.88 -8.60 -4.47
C VAL A 315 13.98 -8.13 -5.45
N GLY A 316 14.57 -6.95 -5.21
CA GLY A 316 15.67 -6.42 -6.04
C GLY A 316 16.93 -7.29 -6.00
N ILE A 317 17.11 -8.11 -4.97
CA ILE A 317 18.23 -9.06 -4.84
C ILE A 317 17.82 -10.44 -5.39
N ASN A 318 16.69 -10.55 -6.07
CA ASN A 318 16.18 -11.83 -6.60
C ASN A 318 15.83 -12.86 -5.53
N GLN A 319 15.25 -12.40 -4.39
CA GLN A 319 14.82 -13.31 -3.31
C GLN A 319 13.32 -13.10 -3.01
N PRO A 320 12.42 -13.52 -3.92
CA PRO A 320 10.99 -13.28 -3.74
C PRO A 320 10.38 -14.08 -2.57
N TYR A 321 10.91 -15.28 -2.29
CA TYR A 321 10.40 -16.11 -1.18
C TYR A 321 10.72 -15.49 0.18
N LEU A 322 11.91 -14.87 0.33
CA LEU A 322 12.25 -14.15 1.56
C LEU A 322 11.39 -12.90 1.73
N ALA A 323 11.12 -12.19 0.62
CA ALA A 323 10.20 -11.06 0.65
C ALA A 323 8.81 -11.49 1.12
N PHE A 324 8.32 -12.63 0.60
CA PHE A 324 7.01 -13.16 0.97
C PHE A 324 7.00 -13.64 2.42
N LEU A 325 8.06 -14.30 2.89
CA LEU A 325 8.20 -14.67 4.31
C LEU A 325 8.07 -13.43 5.20
N HIS A 326 8.75 -12.34 4.82
CA HIS A 326 8.69 -11.10 5.60
C HIS A 326 7.29 -10.47 5.53
N ILE A 327 6.56 -10.61 4.42
CA ILE A 327 5.16 -10.17 4.31
C ILE A 327 4.31 -10.87 5.38
N CYS A 328 4.41 -12.19 5.46
CA CYS A 328 3.61 -12.98 6.39
C CYS A 328 3.96 -12.68 7.86
N THR A 329 5.24 -12.59 8.19
CA THR A 329 5.68 -12.28 9.56
C THR A 329 5.30 -10.85 9.95
N HIS A 330 5.44 -9.91 9.03
CA HIS A 330 5.11 -8.49 9.22
C HIS A 330 3.64 -8.30 9.59
N ALA A 331 2.75 -9.09 8.98
CA ALA A 331 1.30 -8.98 9.23
C ALA A 331 0.96 -9.18 10.71
N PHE A 332 1.64 -10.12 11.40
CA PHE A 332 1.35 -10.43 12.81
C PHE A 332 1.79 -9.29 13.74
N PHE A 333 3.07 -8.93 13.74
CA PHE A 333 3.55 -7.95 14.73
C PHE A 333 3.03 -6.54 14.43
N LYS A 334 2.76 -6.20 13.17
CA LYS A 334 2.23 -4.87 12.85
C LYS A 334 0.76 -4.73 13.25
N ALA A 335 -0.05 -5.75 12.98
CA ALA A 335 -1.43 -5.72 13.44
C ALA A 335 -1.47 -5.59 14.96
N MET A 336 -0.62 -6.33 15.67
CA MET A 336 -0.52 -6.23 17.14
C MET A 336 -0.13 -4.83 17.60
N LEU A 337 0.85 -4.21 16.95
CA LEU A 337 1.28 -2.84 17.28
C LEU A 337 0.16 -1.82 17.09
N PHE A 338 -0.62 -1.94 15.99
CA PHE A 338 -1.74 -1.04 15.76
C PHE A 338 -2.89 -1.28 16.74
N LEU A 339 -3.18 -2.54 17.10
CA LEU A 339 -4.25 -2.81 18.07
C LEU A 339 -3.86 -2.36 19.48
N SER A 340 -2.60 -2.60 19.90
CA SER A 340 -2.12 -2.11 21.19
C SER A 340 -2.06 -0.58 21.24
N ALA A 341 -1.62 0.06 20.15
CA ALA A 341 -1.67 1.52 20.06
C ALA A 341 -3.12 2.02 20.12
N GLY A 342 -4.04 1.32 19.43
CA GLY A 342 -5.46 1.67 19.43
C GLY A 342 -6.10 1.56 20.80
N SER A 343 -5.74 0.53 21.58
CA SER A 343 -6.23 0.37 22.94
C SER A 343 -5.74 1.50 23.86
N ILE A 344 -4.46 1.90 23.72
CA ILE A 344 -3.89 3.00 24.49
C ILE A 344 -4.59 4.33 24.14
N ILE A 345 -4.71 4.62 22.85
CA ILE A 345 -5.33 5.87 22.36
C ILE A 345 -6.80 5.97 22.84
N HIS A 346 -7.56 4.88 22.75
CA HIS A 346 -8.95 4.85 23.15
C HIS A 346 -9.10 5.08 24.67
N ASN A 347 -8.26 4.44 25.47
CA ASN A 347 -8.30 4.58 26.94
C ASN A 347 -7.80 5.95 27.42
N LEU A 348 -6.98 6.65 26.61
CA LEU A 348 -6.48 7.99 26.94
C LEU A 348 -7.31 9.11 26.29
N ASN A 349 -8.59 8.86 26.02
CA ASN A 349 -9.53 9.85 25.46
C ASN A 349 -9.03 10.42 24.13
N ASN A 350 -8.54 9.54 23.25
CA ASN A 350 -8.07 9.83 21.88
C ASN A 350 -6.77 10.67 21.81
N GLU A 351 -5.96 10.70 22.88
CA GLU A 351 -4.61 11.27 22.79
C GLU A 351 -3.71 10.37 21.96
N GLN A 352 -3.06 10.96 20.95
CA GLN A 352 -2.17 10.25 20.04
C GLN A 352 -0.69 10.63 20.24
N ASP A 353 -0.42 11.77 20.90
CA ASP A 353 0.94 12.30 21.07
C ASP A 353 1.67 11.51 22.16
N ILE A 354 2.79 10.89 21.81
CA ILE A 354 3.60 10.08 22.75
C ILE A 354 4.18 10.92 23.89
N ARG A 355 4.39 12.23 23.67
CA ARG A 355 4.93 13.14 24.69
C ARG A 355 3.95 13.35 25.85
N LYS A 356 2.64 13.21 25.58
CA LYS A 356 1.58 13.34 26.59
C LYS A 356 1.23 12.02 27.26
N MET A 357 1.87 10.92 26.85
CA MET A 357 1.69 9.61 27.49
C MET A 357 2.74 9.44 28.58
N GLY A 358 2.87 8.24 29.10
CA GLY A 358 3.91 7.91 30.08
C GLY A 358 3.37 7.03 31.20
N GLY A 359 4.22 6.19 31.77
CA GLY A 359 3.91 5.34 32.89
C GLY A 359 2.86 4.26 32.61
N LEU A 360 2.57 3.96 31.35
CA LEU A 360 1.50 3.01 30.99
C LEU A 360 1.85 1.57 31.37
N PHE A 361 3.12 1.27 31.63
CA PHE A 361 3.53 -0.07 32.05
C PHE A 361 2.81 -0.52 33.33
N LYS A 362 2.60 0.41 34.27
CA LYS A 362 1.92 0.10 35.53
C LYS A 362 0.39 0.13 35.40
N ILE A 363 -0.12 0.98 34.53
CA ILE A 363 -1.57 1.25 34.43
C ILE A 363 -2.25 0.24 33.50
N MET A 364 -1.60 -0.11 32.38
CA MET A 364 -2.11 -1.04 31.37
C MET A 364 -1.06 -2.13 31.10
N PRO A 365 -0.85 -3.06 32.05
CA PRO A 365 0.26 -4.03 31.91
C PRO A 365 0.11 -4.98 30.73
N PHE A 366 -1.11 -5.39 30.39
CA PHE A 366 -1.34 -6.33 29.29
C PHE A 366 -1.03 -5.69 27.94
N THR A 367 -1.58 -4.51 27.67
CA THR A 367 -1.33 -3.80 26.41
C THR A 367 0.12 -3.32 26.34
N ALA A 368 0.76 -2.99 27.47
CA ALA A 368 2.17 -2.62 27.52
C ALA A 368 3.06 -3.80 27.13
N SER A 369 2.78 -5.00 27.66
CA SER A 369 3.56 -6.20 27.31
C SER A 369 3.43 -6.55 25.82
N SER A 370 2.21 -6.45 25.25
CA SER A 370 2.00 -6.70 23.82
C SER A 370 2.75 -5.70 22.96
N LEU A 371 2.76 -4.41 23.37
CA LEU A 371 3.49 -3.37 22.63
C LEU A 371 5.01 -3.61 22.68
N ILE A 372 5.54 -4.06 23.82
CA ILE A 372 6.96 -4.40 23.95
C ILE A 372 7.31 -5.56 23.01
N ILE A 373 6.53 -6.65 23.03
CA ILE A 373 6.77 -7.82 22.19
C ILE A 373 6.73 -7.42 20.71
N GLY A 374 5.77 -6.58 20.30
CA GLY A 374 5.65 -6.12 18.93
C GLY A 374 6.84 -5.28 18.47
N ASN A 375 7.33 -4.39 19.33
CA ASN A 375 8.50 -3.56 19.03
C ASN A 375 9.77 -4.40 18.96
N LEU A 376 9.94 -5.38 19.86
CA LEU A 376 11.07 -6.29 19.83
C LEU A 376 11.05 -7.17 18.57
N ALA A 377 9.86 -7.63 18.16
CA ALA A 377 9.71 -8.40 16.92
C ALA A 377 10.07 -7.55 15.71
N LEU A 378 9.69 -6.26 15.71
CA LEU A 378 10.00 -5.32 14.63
C LEU A 378 11.51 -5.06 14.54
N MET A 379 12.20 -4.96 15.68
CA MET A 379 13.66 -4.82 15.69
C MET A 379 14.36 -6.03 15.08
N GLY A 380 13.77 -7.22 15.24
CA GLY A 380 14.38 -8.47 14.83
C GLY A 380 15.19 -9.13 15.95
N THR A 381 14.73 -9.00 17.20
CA THR A 381 15.39 -9.70 18.33
C THR A 381 15.26 -11.21 18.15
N PRO A 382 16.27 -11.99 18.57
CA PRO A 382 16.30 -13.43 18.29
C PRO A 382 15.05 -14.18 18.78
N PHE A 383 14.63 -15.13 17.96
CA PHE A 383 13.53 -16.07 18.21
C PHE A 383 12.14 -15.45 18.20
N LEU A 384 11.99 -14.16 17.84
CA LEU A 384 10.68 -13.56 17.50
C LEU A 384 10.45 -13.60 15.99
N THR A 385 9.21 -13.35 15.55
CA THR A 385 8.82 -13.49 14.14
C THR A 385 9.71 -12.68 13.19
N GLY A 386 10.08 -11.45 13.60
CA GLY A 386 10.91 -10.57 12.76
C GLY A 386 12.32 -11.10 12.53
N PHE A 387 12.85 -11.88 13.46
CA PHE A 387 14.19 -12.45 13.34
C PHE A 387 14.28 -13.41 12.15
N TYR A 388 13.30 -14.32 12.02
CA TYR A 388 13.31 -15.37 11.00
C TYR A 388 13.27 -14.81 9.57
N SER A 389 12.84 -13.57 9.39
CA SER A 389 12.80 -12.93 8.07
C SER A 389 13.88 -11.86 7.92
N LYS A 390 13.96 -10.91 8.85
CA LYS A 390 14.81 -9.72 8.74
C LYS A 390 16.30 -10.08 8.76
N ASP A 391 16.70 -11.01 9.61
CA ASP A 391 18.10 -11.44 9.72
C ASP A 391 18.56 -12.11 8.42
N LEU A 392 17.74 -13.03 7.88
CA LEU A 392 18.03 -13.67 6.60
C LEU A 392 18.12 -12.65 5.45
N ILE A 393 17.25 -11.62 5.46
CA ILE A 393 17.29 -10.58 4.45
C ILE A 393 18.63 -9.83 4.50
N ILE A 394 19.09 -9.44 5.69
CA ILE A 394 20.35 -8.71 5.84
C ILE A 394 21.53 -9.61 5.44
N GLU A 395 21.48 -10.90 5.77
CA GLU A 395 22.51 -11.86 5.36
C GLU A 395 22.58 -11.98 3.82
N THR A 396 21.43 -12.07 3.15
CA THR A 396 21.40 -12.14 1.68
C THR A 396 21.87 -10.83 1.03
N ILE A 397 21.58 -9.68 1.64
CA ILE A 397 22.11 -8.39 1.17
C ILE A 397 23.63 -8.39 1.30
N ASN A 398 24.17 -8.87 2.42
CA ASN A 398 25.63 -8.92 2.67
C ASN A 398 26.35 -9.82 1.67
N THR A 399 25.69 -10.88 1.18
CA THR A 399 26.30 -11.82 0.25
C THR A 399 26.05 -11.47 -1.22
N SER A 400 25.19 -10.49 -1.49
CA SER A 400 24.92 -10.07 -2.86
C SER A 400 26.00 -9.09 -3.36
N TYR A 401 26.32 -9.18 -4.67
CA TYR A 401 27.31 -8.32 -5.30
C TYR A 401 26.69 -7.13 -6.04
N THR A 402 25.44 -6.78 -5.68
CA THR A 402 24.69 -5.83 -6.48
C THR A 402 25.14 -4.38 -6.22
N ASN A 403 24.83 -3.80 -5.08
CA ASN A 403 25.12 -2.38 -4.81
C ASN A 403 25.52 -2.17 -3.35
N ALA A 404 26.77 -1.79 -3.12
CA ALA A 404 27.30 -1.56 -1.77
C ALA A 404 26.59 -0.41 -1.06
N TRP A 405 26.21 0.65 -1.78
CA TRP A 405 25.51 1.78 -1.16
C TRP A 405 24.12 1.37 -0.64
N ALA A 406 23.41 0.50 -1.37
CA ALA A 406 22.12 0.00 -0.93
C ALA A 406 22.27 -0.83 0.35
N LEU A 407 23.34 -1.62 0.46
CA LEU A 407 23.66 -2.37 1.67
C LEU A 407 23.86 -1.41 2.87
N THR A 408 24.70 -0.37 2.70
CA THR A 408 24.96 0.57 3.79
C THR A 408 23.70 1.33 4.20
N THR A 409 22.89 1.77 3.23
CA THR A 409 21.65 2.50 3.55
C THR A 409 20.63 1.61 4.29
N THR A 410 20.52 0.32 3.91
CA THR A 410 19.62 -0.61 4.61
C THR A 410 20.13 -0.92 6.02
N LEU A 411 21.46 -1.04 6.23
CA LEU A 411 22.02 -1.25 7.56
C LEU A 411 21.77 -0.03 8.47
N VAL A 412 21.95 1.18 7.95
CA VAL A 412 21.60 2.39 8.71
C VAL A 412 20.11 2.41 9.03
N ALA A 413 19.26 2.05 8.06
CA ALA A 413 17.81 2.00 8.28
C ALA A 413 17.44 0.98 9.37
N THR A 414 18.14 -0.18 9.44
CA THR A 414 17.87 -1.16 10.50
C THR A 414 18.28 -0.66 11.89
N SER A 415 19.35 0.13 12.01
CA SER A 415 19.68 0.78 13.29
C SER A 415 18.59 1.79 13.67
N LEU A 416 18.08 2.56 12.70
CA LEU A 416 17.01 3.52 12.94
C LEU A 416 15.70 2.81 13.36
N THR A 417 15.44 1.58 12.87
CA THR A 417 14.26 0.83 13.34
C THR A 417 14.34 0.54 14.83
N ALA A 418 15.51 0.21 15.34
CA ALA A 418 15.73 0.02 16.78
C ALA A 418 15.55 1.33 17.55
N MET A 419 15.99 2.46 16.97
CA MET A 419 15.87 3.75 17.61
C MET A 419 14.43 4.22 17.76
N TYR A 420 13.61 4.20 16.69
CA TYR A 420 12.22 4.67 16.82
C TYR A 420 11.35 3.71 17.63
N SER A 421 11.61 2.40 17.60
CA SER A 421 10.84 1.45 18.40
C SER A 421 11.15 1.61 19.90
N SER A 422 12.43 1.81 20.26
CA SER A 422 12.80 2.12 21.64
C SER A 422 12.24 3.48 22.09
N ARG A 423 12.17 4.47 21.18
CA ARG A 423 11.56 5.77 21.45
C ARG A 423 10.09 5.63 21.83
N ILE A 424 9.33 4.79 21.10
CA ILE A 424 7.93 4.52 21.45
C ILE A 424 7.87 3.92 22.86
N MET A 425 8.63 2.85 23.13
CA MET A 425 8.61 2.19 24.43
C MET A 425 8.97 3.14 25.57
N PHE A 426 9.94 3.98 25.34
CA PHE A 426 10.44 4.92 26.36
C PHE A 426 9.36 5.94 26.72
N PHE A 427 8.81 6.64 25.72
CA PHE A 427 7.87 7.74 25.99
C PHE A 427 6.51 7.27 26.43
N THR A 428 6.06 6.09 26.00
CA THR A 428 4.70 5.61 26.35
C THR A 428 4.70 4.81 27.65
N LEU A 429 5.67 3.93 27.87
CA LEU A 429 5.60 2.93 28.95
C LEU A 429 6.31 3.37 30.22
N THR A 430 7.46 4.05 30.10
CA THR A 430 8.27 4.42 31.26
C THR A 430 7.96 5.85 31.73
N GLY A 431 8.51 6.20 32.87
CA GLY A 431 8.36 7.54 33.45
C GLY A 431 7.06 7.71 34.20
N TYR A 432 6.68 8.95 34.38
CA TYR A 432 5.46 9.34 35.08
C TYR A 432 4.33 9.64 34.08
N PRO A 433 3.07 9.42 34.45
CA PRO A 433 1.94 9.80 33.58
C PRO A 433 1.93 11.30 33.29
N ARG A 434 1.76 11.64 32.02
CA ARG A 434 1.71 13.04 31.56
C ARG A 434 0.35 13.39 30.95
N PHE A 435 -0.61 12.44 31.00
CA PHE A 435 -1.98 12.64 30.52
C PHE A 435 -2.86 13.18 31.65
N THR A 436 -4.09 13.57 31.32
CA THR A 436 -5.03 14.20 32.28
C THR A 436 -5.49 13.21 33.37
N THR A 437 -5.79 13.73 34.56
CA THR A 437 -6.12 12.92 35.74
C THR A 437 -7.49 12.26 35.67
N SER A 438 -8.37 12.71 34.79
CA SER A 438 -9.78 12.26 34.72
C SER A 438 -10.02 11.07 33.78
N THR A 439 -8.98 10.40 33.33
CA THR A 439 -9.13 9.26 32.40
C THR A 439 -9.47 7.97 33.18
N LEU A 440 -10.58 7.32 32.80
CA LEU A 440 -10.95 6.00 33.32
C LEU A 440 -10.32 4.93 32.41
N ILE A 441 -9.23 4.36 32.87
CA ILE A 441 -8.47 3.38 32.09
C ILE A 441 -8.89 1.98 32.52
N ASN A 442 -9.37 1.18 31.57
CA ASN A 442 -9.80 -0.20 31.81
C ASN A 442 -9.41 -1.09 30.64
N GLU A 443 -8.55 -2.08 30.89
CA GLU A 443 -8.17 -3.06 29.87
C GLU A 443 -8.85 -4.43 30.10
N ASN A 444 -9.65 -4.61 31.17
CA ASN A 444 -10.31 -5.87 31.49
C ASN A 444 -11.56 -6.07 30.64
N ASN A 445 -11.39 -6.26 29.35
CA ASN A 445 -12.48 -6.55 28.42
C ASN A 445 -12.03 -7.68 27.48
N ASN A 446 -12.81 -8.75 27.41
CA ASN A 446 -12.47 -9.93 26.61
C ASN A 446 -12.36 -9.58 25.13
N LEU A 447 -13.19 -8.65 24.63
CA LEU A 447 -13.14 -8.23 23.22
C LEU A 447 -11.87 -7.43 22.89
N LEU A 448 -11.19 -6.91 23.91
CA LEU A 448 -9.89 -6.24 23.76
C LEU A 448 -8.73 -7.22 23.96
N MET A 449 -8.79 -8.00 25.04
CA MET A 449 -7.67 -8.86 25.45
C MET A 449 -7.45 -10.04 24.51
N ASN A 450 -8.53 -10.72 24.09
CA ASN A 450 -8.41 -11.93 23.27
C ASN A 450 -7.77 -11.68 21.90
N PRO A 451 -8.15 -10.64 21.13
CA PRO A 451 -7.46 -10.41 19.84
C PRO A 451 -5.98 -10.07 20.00
N ILE A 452 -5.65 -9.24 21.00
CA ILE A 452 -4.26 -8.85 21.25
C ILE A 452 -3.44 -10.08 21.68
N SER A 453 -3.98 -10.94 22.56
CA SER A 453 -3.27 -12.17 23.00
C SER A 453 -3.03 -13.13 21.84
N ARG A 454 -4.01 -13.30 20.93
CA ARG A 454 -3.82 -14.13 19.74
C ARG A 454 -2.67 -13.60 18.88
N LEU A 455 -2.62 -12.29 18.65
CA LEU A 455 -1.57 -11.68 17.84
C LEU A 455 -0.22 -11.69 18.54
N THR A 456 -0.15 -11.61 19.89
CA THR A 456 1.11 -11.75 20.62
C THR A 456 1.67 -13.16 20.47
N VAL A 457 0.82 -14.19 20.61
CA VAL A 457 1.23 -15.57 20.37
C VAL A 457 1.70 -15.74 18.93
N GLY A 458 0.95 -15.15 17.97
CA GLY A 458 1.36 -15.16 16.57
C GLY A 458 2.71 -14.48 16.36
N SER A 459 2.96 -13.35 17.00
CA SER A 459 4.22 -12.62 16.86
C SER A 459 5.41 -13.34 17.51
N ILE A 460 5.17 -14.37 18.31
CA ILE A 460 6.24 -15.20 18.88
C ILE A 460 6.47 -16.45 18.02
N LEU A 461 5.41 -17.17 17.64
CA LEU A 461 5.49 -18.49 17.04
C LEU A 461 5.41 -18.51 15.52
N ALA A 462 4.72 -17.53 14.89
CA ALA A 462 4.41 -17.60 13.46
C ALA A 462 5.68 -17.58 12.59
N GLY A 463 6.72 -16.87 13.01
CA GLY A 463 7.97 -16.82 12.25
C GLY A 463 8.61 -18.20 12.08
N PHE A 464 8.70 -18.93 13.19
CA PHE A 464 9.24 -20.29 13.18
C PHE A 464 8.38 -21.22 12.32
N LEU A 465 7.05 -21.17 12.49
CA LEU A 465 6.14 -22.06 11.75
C LEU A 465 6.19 -21.78 10.25
N ILE A 466 6.13 -20.51 9.84
CA ILE A 466 6.08 -20.13 8.43
C ILE A 466 7.43 -20.43 7.75
N SER A 467 8.55 -20.14 8.43
CA SER A 467 9.88 -20.38 7.85
C SER A 467 10.11 -21.86 7.55
N ASN A 468 9.57 -22.76 8.37
CA ASN A 468 9.68 -24.21 8.15
C ASN A 468 8.79 -24.70 6.99
N CYS A 469 7.75 -23.95 6.62
CA CYS A 469 6.88 -24.30 5.50
C CYS A 469 7.36 -23.75 4.17
N MET A 470 8.37 -22.86 4.18
CA MET A 470 8.90 -22.25 2.96
C MET A 470 10.02 -23.10 2.37
N PRO A 471 10.04 -23.32 1.05
CA PRO A 471 11.17 -24.03 0.44
C PRO A 471 12.43 -23.16 0.50
N PRO A 472 13.61 -23.77 0.74
CA PRO A 472 14.86 -23.01 0.68
C PRO A 472 15.17 -22.65 -0.77
N THR A 473 15.22 -21.37 -1.06
CA THR A 473 15.40 -20.87 -2.43
C THR A 473 16.86 -20.72 -2.81
N THR A 474 17.73 -20.56 -1.80
CA THR A 474 19.17 -20.47 -2.01
C THR A 474 19.87 -21.43 -1.07
N TYR A 475 21.02 -21.95 -1.49
CA TYR A 475 21.85 -22.76 -0.63
C TYR A 475 22.32 -21.94 0.56
N PRO A 476 22.22 -22.44 1.80
CA PRO A 476 22.70 -21.70 2.96
C PRO A 476 24.22 -21.50 2.84
N GLN A 477 24.64 -20.27 3.08
CA GLN A 477 26.05 -19.91 2.99
C GLN A 477 26.75 -20.27 4.30
N MET A 478 27.28 -21.46 4.34
CA MET A 478 27.87 -22.05 5.55
C MET A 478 29.20 -21.40 5.94
N THR A 479 29.88 -20.78 4.98
CA THR A 479 31.24 -20.25 5.16
C THR A 479 31.29 -18.73 5.33
N MET A 480 30.18 -18.11 5.68
CA MET A 480 30.14 -16.65 5.92
C MET A 480 30.97 -16.30 7.17
N PRO A 481 31.86 -15.28 7.09
CA PRO A 481 32.61 -14.79 8.28
C PRO A 481 31.65 -14.31 9.37
N LEU A 482 32.03 -14.56 10.61
CA LEU A 482 31.23 -14.16 11.78
C LEU A 482 30.87 -12.68 11.80
N UNK A 483 31.52 -12.00 11.38
CA UNK A 483 31.29 -10.63 11.32
C UNK A 483 30.11 -10.27 10.54
N LEU A 484 30.22 -10.80 9.42
CA LEU A 484 29.11 -10.53 8.54
C LEU A 484 27.80 -11.17 9.01
N LYS A 485 27.91 -12.32 9.61
CA LYS A 485 26.74 -13.03 10.13
C LYS A 485 26.07 -12.28 11.29
N LEU A 486 26.87 -11.62 12.13
CA LEU A 486 26.36 -10.89 13.29
C LEU A 486 26.05 -9.41 12.99
N THR A 487 26.15 -8.98 11.74
CA THR A 487 25.92 -7.55 11.39
C THR A 487 24.51 -7.09 11.76
N ALA A 488 23.50 -7.90 11.50
CA ALA A 488 22.09 -7.53 11.79
C ALA A 488 21.92 -7.27 13.30
N LEU A 489 22.37 -8.21 14.13
CA LEU A 489 22.28 -8.07 15.58
C LEU A 489 23.14 -6.92 16.10
N GLY A 490 24.37 -6.78 15.58
CA GLY A 490 25.27 -5.70 15.99
C GLY A 490 24.68 -4.32 15.71
N VAL A 491 24.11 -4.14 14.52
CA VAL A 491 23.50 -2.86 14.10
C VAL A 491 22.25 -2.54 14.93
N THR A 492 21.41 -3.54 15.25
CA THR A 492 20.24 -3.29 16.11
C THR A 492 20.64 -2.94 17.54
N ILE A 493 21.68 -3.61 18.09
CA ILE A 493 22.20 -3.29 19.43
C ILE A 493 22.77 -1.86 19.45
N LEU A 494 23.54 -1.49 18.42
CA LEU A 494 24.08 -0.11 18.31
C LEU A 494 22.94 0.92 18.27
N GLY A 495 21.88 0.63 17.50
CA GLY A 495 20.69 1.51 17.44
C GLY A 495 20.02 1.67 18.80
N LEU A 496 19.91 0.57 19.57
CA LEU A 496 19.35 0.62 20.92
C LEU A 496 20.21 1.45 21.87
N LEU A 497 21.54 1.25 21.85
CA LEU A 497 22.46 2.00 22.71
C LEU A 497 22.39 3.50 22.39
N MET A 498 22.41 3.85 21.10
CA MET A 498 22.27 5.25 20.67
C MET A 498 20.96 5.86 21.15
N ALA A 499 19.87 5.12 21.06
CA ALA A 499 18.55 5.60 21.50
C ALA A 499 18.50 5.80 23.02
N MET A 500 19.12 4.91 23.79
CA MET A 500 19.18 5.02 25.25
C MET A 500 19.96 6.26 25.66
N GLU A 501 21.12 6.50 25.03
CA GLU A 501 21.92 7.68 25.29
C GLU A 501 21.20 8.97 24.92
N LEU A 502 20.58 9.02 23.73
CA LEU A 502 19.84 10.21 23.30
C LEU A 502 18.68 10.51 24.26
N ASN A 503 18.00 9.47 24.74
CA ASN A 503 16.89 9.65 25.65
C ASN A 503 17.36 10.18 27.02
N SER A 504 18.48 9.71 27.52
CA SER A 504 19.06 10.25 28.77
C SER A 504 19.48 11.71 28.60
N LEU A 505 20.00 12.09 27.42
CA LEU A 505 20.38 13.45 27.12
C LEU A 505 19.20 14.41 26.98
N THR A 506 17.99 13.92 26.60
CA THR A 506 16.84 14.81 26.43
C THR A 506 16.47 15.57 27.71
N ASN A 507 16.72 14.99 28.86
CA ASN A 507 16.45 15.65 30.15
C ASN A 507 17.39 16.83 30.42
N ASN A 508 18.56 16.86 29.80
CA ASN A 508 19.60 17.84 30.04
C ASN A 508 19.86 18.80 28.88
N MET A 509 19.18 18.57 27.73
CA MET A 509 19.41 19.40 26.55
C MET A 509 18.69 20.73 26.65
N LYS A 510 19.40 21.81 26.26
CA LYS A 510 18.81 23.13 26.09
C LYS A 510 18.03 23.19 24.76
N LEU A 511 17.11 24.13 24.68
CA LEU A 511 16.33 24.34 23.45
C LEU A 511 17.24 24.93 22.37
N TYR A 512 17.39 24.21 21.27
CA TYR A 512 18.10 24.64 20.07
C TYR A 512 17.12 24.82 18.92
N ALA A 513 17.45 25.75 18.02
CA ALA A 513 16.69 25.94 16.80
C ALA A 513 16.71 24.66 15.98
N PRO A 514 15.57 24.20 15.47
CA PRO A 514 15.55 22.94 14.71
C PRO A 514 16.30 23.08 13.38
N VAL A 515 17.04 22.03 13.03
CA VAL A 515 17.89 21.98 11.84
C VAL A 515 17.02 21.74 10.60
N LYS A 516 17.50 22.14 9.43
CA LYS A 516 16.77 21.96 8.14
C LYS A 516 16.40 20.50 7.88
N ILE A 517 17.24 19.56 8.31
CA ILE A 517 16.99 18.12 8.16
C ILE A 517 15.73 17.69 8.94
N TYR A 518 15.53 18.27 10.13
CA TYR A 518 14.33 18.01 10.93
C TYR A 518 13.06 18.47 10.19
N TYR A 519 13.10 19.67 9.60
CA TYR A 519 11.95 20.16 8.82
C TYR A 519 11.69 19.29 7.59
N PHE A 520 12.76 18.86 6.90
CA PHE A 520 12.63 18.00 5.73
C PHE A 520 11.92 16.68 6.08
N SER A 521 12.35 16.02 7.16
CA SER A 521 11.76 14.75 7.58
C SER A 521 10.34 14.92 8.12
N ASN A 522 10.11 15.97 8.92
CA ASN A 522 8.79 16.21 9.54
C ASN A 522 7.74 16.57 8.48
N MET A 523 8.14 17.27 7.40
CA MET A 523 7.26 17.66 6.31
C MET A 523 7.24 16.66 5.15
N LEU A 524 7.64 15.41 5.39
CA LEU A 524 7.60 14.32 4.40
C LEU A 524 8.36 14.67 3.11
N GLY A 525 9.56 15.25 3.23
CA GLY A 525 10.34 15.72 2.09
C GLY A 525 9.73 16.92 1.40
N PHE A 526 9.01 17.77 2.15
CA PHE A 526 8.30 18.95 1.67
C PHE A 526 7.17 18.67 0.68
N TYR A 527 6.69 17.43 0.60
CA TYR A 527 5.57 17.08 -0.29
C TYR A 527 4.29 17.83 0.10
N SER A 528 4.09 18.09 1.39
CA SER A 528 2.92 18.85 1.87
C SER A 528 2.86 20.27 1.29
N THR A 529 4.00 20.88 1.01
CA THR A 529 4.07 22.23 0.44
C THR A 529 4.21 22.20 -1.08
N THR A 530 5.12 21.37 -1.62
CA THR A 530 5.42 21.37 -3.05
C THR A 530 4.33 20.72 -3.89
N THR A 531 3.95 19.46 -3.55
CA THR A 531 2.99 18.72 -4.36
C THR A 531 1.54 19.06 -4.02
N HIS A 532 1.20 19.26 -2.73
CA HIS A 532 -0.18 19.43 -2.31
C HIS A 532 -0.66 20.89 -2.35
N ARG A 533 0.25 21.87 -2.41
CA ARG A 533 -0.13 23.29 -2.46
C ARG A 533 0.41 24.02 -3.67
N LEU A 534 1.73 23.94 -3.92
CA LEU A 534 2.34 24.72 -5.00
C LEU A 534 1.86 24.26 -6.37
N ASN A 535 1.86 22.96 -6.65
CA ASN A 535 1.40 22.43 -7.95
C ASN A 535 -0.06 22.78 -8.26
N PRO A 536 -1.04 22.54 -7.35
CA PRO A 536 -2.40 22.98 -7.64
C PRO A 536 -2.53 24.48 -7.84
N HIS A 537 -1.81 25.29 -7.06
CA HIS A 537 -1.83 26.75 -7.20
C HIS A 537 -1.34 27.15 -8.58
N LEU A 538 -0.20 26.61 -9.04
CA LEU A 538 0.34 26.94 -10.36
C LEU A 538 -0.61 26.52 -11.47
N ASN A 539 -1.19 25.32 -11.37
CA ASN A 539 -2.14 24.84 -12.38
C ASN A 539 -3.41 25.69 -12.43
N LEU A 540 -3.92 26.10 -11.27
CA LEU A 540 -5.11 26.93 -11.22
C LEU A 540 -4.85 28.34 -11.78
N THR A 541 -3.70 28.94 -11.45
CA THR A 541 -3.35 30.27 -11.97
C THR A 541 -3.09 30.24 -13.48
N THR A 542 -2.41 29.20 -14.00
CA THR A 542 -2.20 29.05 -15.44
C THR A 542 -3.53 28.84 -16.16
N ASN A 543 -4.42 28.00 -15.61
CA ASN A 543 -5.73 27.76 -16.20
C ASN A 543 -6.58 29.02 -16.17
N GLN A 544 -6.57 29.79 -15.08
CA GLN A 544 -7.29 31.04 -14.99
C GLN A 544 -6.79 32.02 -16.06
N ASN A 545 -5.47 32.15 -16.23
CA ASN A 545 -4.90 33.03 -17.24
C ASN A 545 -5.26 32.55 -18.65
N LEU A 546 -5.20 31.23 -18.91
CA LEU A 546 -5.58 30.67 -20.21
C LEU A 546 -7.06 30.94 -20.53
N THR A 547 -7.96 30.70 -19.57
CA THR A 547 -9.39 30.88 -19.84
C THR A 547 -9.78 32.34 -19.94
N SER A 548 -9.44 33.16 -18.93
CA SER A 548 -9.91 34.55 -18.86
C SER A 548 -9.20 35.45 -19.89
N THR A 549 -7.87 35.34 -20.00
CA THR A 549 -7.14 36.28 -20.89
C THR A 549 -7.06 35.76 -22.32
N LEU A 550 -6.72 34.50 -22.53
CA LEU A 550 -6.44 33.95 -23.87
C LEU A 550 -7.72 33.53 -24.58
N LEU A 551 -8.59 32.72 -23.91
CA LEU A 551 -9.81 32.26 -24.56
C LEU A 551 -10.88 33.34 -24.59
N ASP A 552 -11.23 33.95 -23.45
CA ASP A 552 -12.33 34.89 -23.39
C ASP A 552 -11.95 36.23 -24.02
N LEU A 553 -10.94 36.95 -23.47
CA LEU A 553 -10.61 38.31 -23.89
C LEU A 553 -9.97 38.35 -25.27
N PHE A 554 -9.07 37.41 -25.59
CA PHE A 554 -8.37 37.47 -26.88
C PHE A 554 -9.12 36.72 -27.96
N TRP A 555 -9.44 35.42 -27.74
CA TRP A 555 -10.00 34.58 -28.81
C TRP A 555 -11.45 34.91 -29.10
N LEU A 556 -12.33 34.90 -28.07
CA LEU A 556 -13.76 35.06 -28.28
C LEU A 556 -14.16 36.55 -28.49
N GLU A 557 -13.57 37.47 -27.74
CA GLU A 557 -13.99 38.89 -27.80
C GLU A 557 -13.22 39.70 -28.85
N LYS A 558 -11.97 39.29 -29.19
CA LYS A 558 -11.13 40.10 -30.07
C LYS A 558 -10.87 39.45 -31.43
N SER A 559 -10.30 38.22 -31.44
CA SER A 559 -9.87 37.59 -32.70
C SER A 559 -11.06 37.11 -33.54
N MET A 560 -12.03 36.41 -32.92
CA MET A 560 -13.20 35.90 -33.66
C MET A 560 -14.08 37.00 -34.26
N PRO A 561 -14.48 38.02 -33.49
CA PRO A 561 -15.25 39.13 -34.11
C PRO A 561 -14.47 39.88 -35.17
N LYS A 562 -13.14 40.02 -34.98
CA LYS A 562 -12.31 40.70 -35.99
C LYS A 562 -12.24 39.86 -37.28
N MET A 563 -12.11 38.56 -37.18
CA MET A 563 -12.12 37.67 -38.35
C MET A 563 -13.46 37.71 -39.08
N THR A 564 -14.57 37.65 -38.34
CA THR A 564 -15.90 37.73 -38.94
C THR A 564 -16.12 39.09 -39.60
N MET A 565 -15.68 40.20 -38.98
CA MET A 565 -15.74 41.51 -39.55
C MET A 565 -14.92 41.59 -40.84
N GLN A 566 -13.72 41.05 -40.85
CA GLN A 566 -12.87 41.03 -42.05
C GLN A 566 -13.50 40.24 -43.21
N THR A 567 -14.09 39.07 -42.91
CA THR A 567 -14.79 38.29 -43.94
C THR A 567 -16.00 39.04 -44.48
N GLN A 568 -16.75 39.74 -43.62
CA GLN A 568 -17.89 40.55 -44.04
C GLN A 568 -17.44 41.71 -44.93
N ILE A 569 -16.34 42.39 -44.55
CA ILE A 569 -15.79 43.49 -45.34
C ILE A 569 -15.34 42.97 -46.73
N SER A 570 -14.66 41.84 -46.74
CA SER A 570 -14.21 41.25 -48.03
C SER A 570 -15.39 40.83 -48.91
N MET A 571 -16.46 40.29 -48.31
CA MET A 571 -17.66 39.97 -49.05
C MET A 571 -18.35 41.25 -49.60
N ALA A 572 -18.42 42.31 -48.75
CA ALA A 572 -18.98 43.57 -49.18
C ALA A 572 -18.17 44.21 -50.31
N THR A 573 -16.83 44.11 -50.26
CA THR A 573 -15.99 44.62 -51.38
C THR A 573 -16.22 43.81 -52.66
N ILE A 574 -16.37 42.50 -52.55
CA ILE A 574 -16.67 41.65 -53.71
C ILE A 574 -18.02 42.04 -54.31
N THR A 575 -19.04 42.25 -53.49
CA THR A 575 -20.36 42.64 -53.98
C THR A 575 -20.35 44.05 -54.57
N SER A 576 -19.54 44.97 -54.00
CA SER A 576 -19.44 46.33 -54.54
C SER A 576 -18.73 46.41 -55.89
N ILE A 577 -17.99 45.36 -56.26
CA ILE A 577 -17.34 45.27 -57.59
C ILE A 577 -18.38 45.01 -58.70
N GLN A 578 -19.60 44.63 -58.33
CA GLN A 578 -20.70 44.44 -59.30
C GLN A 578 -21.14 45.79 -59.88
N LYS A 579 -20.40 46.25 -60.91
CA LYS A 579 -20.66 47.52 -61.56
C LYS A 579 -21.40 47.38 -62.90
N GLY A 580 -22.07 46.23 -63.14
CA GLY A 580 -22.80 45.94 -64.35
C GLY A 580 -21.92 45.74 -65.59
N LEU A 581 -20.62 45.51 -65.44
CA LEU A 581 -19.70 45.29 -66.53
C LEU A 581 -19.75 43.85 -67.00
N ILE A 582 -20.47 43.60 -68.11
CA ILE A 582 -20.69 42.26 -68.67
C ILE A 582 -19.37 41.48 -68.88
N LYS A 583 -18.33 42.19 -69.32
CA LYS A 583 -17.01 41.58 -69.57
C LYS A 583 -16.41 40.94 -68.31
N LEU A 584 -16.59 41.55 -67.15
CA LEU A 584 -16.09 41.03 -65.88
C LEU A 584 -16.81 39.76 -65.50
N TYR A 585 -18.12 39.70 -65.71
CA TYR A 585 -18.90 38.48 -65.40
C TYR A 585 -18.48 37.32 -66.30
N PHE A 586 -18.26 37.55 -67.59
CA PHE A 586 -17.78 36.50 -68.47
C PHE A 586 -16.40 36.01 -68.06
N PHE A 587 -15.54 36.91 -67.60
CA PHE A 587 -14.21 36.55 -67.16
C PHE A 587 -14.29 35.65 -65.91
N THR A 588 -15.13 35.99 -64.94
CA THR A 588 -15.29 35.17 -63.75
C THR A 588 -15.92 33.81 -64.06
N PHE A 589 -16.73 33.71 -65.11
CA PHE A 589 -17.32 32.44 -65.55
C PHE A 589 -16.23 31.48 -66.08
N PHE A 590 -15.14 31.98 -66.67
CA PHE A 590 -14.08 31.15 -67.23
C PHE A 590 -13.07 30.69 -66.15
N ILE A 591 -13.00 31.32 -64.99
CA ILE A 591 -12.04 30.93 -63.94
C ILE A 591 -12.25 29.50 -63.45
N PRO A 592 -13.49 29.04 -63.09
CA PRO A 592 -13.66 27.66 -62.59
C PRO A 592 -13.22 26.60 -63.62
N PRO A 593 -13.62 26.62 -64.88
CA PRO A 593 -13.15 25.57 -65.81
C PRO A 593 -11.66 25.62 -66.04
N ILE A 594 -11.00 26.78 -66.00
CA ILE A 594 -9.52 26.85 -66.11
C ILE A 594 -8.88 26.21 -64.87
N LEU A 595 -9.43 26.49 -63.69
CA LEU A 595 -8.94 25.89 -62.44
C LEU A 595 -9.12 24.36 -62.43
N THR A 596 -10.29 23.86 -62.91
CA THR A 596 -10.49 22.42 -62.99
C THR A 596 -9.54 21.78 -63.97
N LEU A 597 -9.28 22.39 -65.11
CA LEU A 597 -8.32 21.91 -66.08
C LEU A 597 -6.88 21.88 -65.50
N LEU A 598 -6.52 22.90 -64.72
CA LEU A 598 -5.22 22.94 -64.07
C LEU A 598 -5.09 21.88 -62.98
N LEU A 599 -6.18 21.54 -62.30
CA LEU A 599 -6.18 20.52 -61.29
C LEU A 599 -6.23 19.09 -61.82
N THR A 600 -6.64 18.93 -63.11
CA THR A 600 -6.70 17.61 -63.76
C THR A 600 -5.44 17.27 -64.54
N ILE A 601 -4.56 18.24 -64.80
CA ILE A 601 -3.24 18.04 -65.35
C ILE A 601 -2.22 17.81 -64.23
#